data_f7bc5c1c427e3d034a78cf219afa629e
#
_entry.id   f7bc5c1c427e3d034a78cf219afa629e
#
_cell.length_a   1.000
_cell.length_b   1.000
_cell.length_c   1.000
_cell.angle_alpha   90.00
_cell.angle_beta   90.00
_cell.angle_gamma   90.00
#
_symmetry.space_group_name_H-M   'P 1'
#
loop_
_entity.id
_entity.type
_entity.pdbx_description
1 polymer ?
#
loop_
_entity_poly.entity_id
_entity_poly.type
_entity_poly.pdbx_seq_one_letter_code
_entity_poly.pdbx_strand_id
1 'polypeptide(L)'
;HFQLSTDRVDSTDAYVEYNSDQSAYVIVPETLGNHMDQAAVEAYVEEQIRPQIEGDFPKTGLNVEITSDLYRKAAVTQDAQELQEKVTTLNAALQKYKGVSVTYTFGKETQVLDNATICSWLVISDESVSVDTAQAQEYIKNLATKYNTIYRPRSFTTTGGEAITIEGNEYGYRVDQEGELTQLLADIDGGAAVTREPVYSKSGYSRNGTDDLNGSYIEVSLEQQHLWLYKNGALVTETDIVSGLPGEGRETYRGAWPIAYKASPFTLSSDVYGYDTTVTYWMPFVYGQGLHDASWQTSFGGDTYKTKGSHGC
;
A
#
# COMPACT_ATOMS: atom_id res chain seq x y z
N HIS A 1 32.39 22.94 39.80
CA HIS A 1 31.12 22.62 39.12
C HIS A 1 31.40 21.95 37.79
N PHE A 2 31.30 20.63 37.74
CA PHE A 2 31.23 19.92 36.46
C PHE A 2 29.87 20.22 35.83
N GLN A 3 29.86 20.95 34.75
CA GLN A 3 28.68 21.10 33.90
C GLN A 3 28.63 19.86 33.01
N LEU A 4 27.95 18.83 33.48
CA LEU A 4 27.61 17.66 32.66
C LEU A 4 26.75 18.18 31.50
N SER A 5 27.12 17.84 30.26
CA SER A 5 26.28 18.12 29.08
C SER A 5 24.86 17.65 29.35
N THR A 6 23.88 18.50 29.05
CA THR A 6 22.46 18.14 29.14
C THR A 6 22.04 17.20 28.03
N ASP A 7 22.82 17.16 26.92
CA ASP A 7 22.54 16.32 25.76
C ASP A 7 23.34 15.02 25.87
N ARG A 8 22.73 14.06 26.58
CA ARG A 8 23.30 12.72 26.71
C ARG A 8 22.97 11.91 25.46
N VAL A 9 24.03 11.34 24.87
CA VAL A 9 23.93 10.40 23.75
C VAL A 9 24.49 9.08 24.24
N ASP A 10 23.67 8.02 24.22
CA ASP A 10 24.12 6.67 24.52
C ASP A 10 24.95 6.10 23.34
N SER A 11 25.82 5.14 23.66
CA SER A 11 26.48 4.33 22.63
C SER A 11 25.46 3.50 21.85
N THR A 12 25.71 3.26 20.58
CA THR A 12 24.91 2.35 19.76
C THR A 12 25.73 1.12 19.40
N ASP A 13 25.09 -0.04 19.37
CA ASP A 13 25.74 -1.30 19.00
C ASP A 13 26.04 -1.34 17.50
N ALA A 14 27.09 -2.06 17.13
CA ALA A 14 27.33 -2.43 15.74
C ALA A 14 26.23 -3.37 15.23
N TYR A 15 25.90 -3.24 13.95
CA TYR A 15 24.87 -4.08 13.31
C TYR A 15 25.20 -4.34 11.84
N VAL A 16 24.48 -5.29 11.24
CA VAL A 16 24.63 -5.65 9.83
C VAL A 16 23.54 -4.98 9.03
N GLU A 17 23.91 -4.31 7.92
CA GLU A 17 23.00 -3.62 7.01
C GLU A 17 23.37 -3.91 5.55
N TYR A 18 22.38 -3.91 4.65
CA TYR A 18 22.62 -3.99 3.21
C TYR A 18 22.99 -2.60 2.66
N ASN A 19 24.17 -2.51 2.08
CA ASN A 19 24.66 -1.30 1.42
C ASN A 19 24.40 -1.41 -0.09
N SER A 20 23.48 -0.58 -0.61
CA SER A 20 23.11 -0.59 -2.03
C SER A 20 24.25 -0.17 -2.96
N ASP A 21 25.12 0.75 -2.53
CA ASP A 21 26.23 1.23 -3.35
C ASP A 21 27.30 0.15 -3.55
N GLN A 22 27.49 -0.68 -2.52
CA GLN A 22 28.42 -1.82 -2.57
C GLN A 22 27.74 -3.10 -3.05
N SER A 23 26.39 -3.12 -3.14
CA SER A 23 25.58 -4.31 -3.43
C SER A 23 25.95 -5.49 -2.50
N ALA A 24 26.15 -5.20 -1.22
CA ALA A 24 26.63 -6.15 -0.22
C ALA A 24 26.13 -5.81 1.19
N TYR A 25 26.06 -6.79 2.04
CA TYR A 25 25.90 -6.58 3.47
C TYR A 25 27.23 -6.16 4.10
N VAL A 26 27.18 -5.15 4.93
CA VAL A 26 28.34 -4.60 5.64
C VAL A 26 28.03 -4.50 7.13
N ILE A 27 29.08 -4.47 7.95
CA ILE A 27 28.94 -4.12 9.36
C ILE A 27 28.98 -2.59 9.47
N VAL A 28 27.95 -2.01 10.06
CA VAL A 28 27.94 -0.63 10.53
C VAL A 28 28.57 -0.62 11.92
N PRO A 29 29.70 0.08 12.11
CA PRO A 29 30.38 0.10 13.39
C PRO A 29 29.52 0.69 14.51
N GLU A 30 29.83 0.27 15.72
CA GLU A 30 29.28 0.89 16.91
C GLU A 30 29.69 2.38 17.02
N THR A 31 28.87 3.16 17.70
CA THR A 31 29.21 4.54 18.04
C THR A 31 29.42 4.73 19.52
N LEU A 32 30.44 5.51 19.87
CA LEU A 32 30.67 5.90 21.24
C LEU A 32 29.77 7.10 21.58
N GLY A 33 28.98 6.95 22.64
CA GLY A 33 28.19 8.06 23.19
C GLY A 33 29.01 8.98 24.09
N ASN A 34 28.35 9.94 24.71
CA ASN A 34 28.94 10.83 25.74
C ASN A 34 28.40 10.54 27.16
N HIS A 35 27.73 9.40 27.36
CA HIS A 35 27.20 9.00 28.64
C HIS A 35 28.26 8.21 29.43
N MET A 36 28.74 8.80 30.52
CA MET A 36 29.71 8.15 31.37
C MET A 36 29.14 6.93 32.10
N ASP A 37 29.92 5.88 32.22
CA ASP A 37 29.61 4.73 33.03
C ASP A 37 29.91 5.05 34.51
N GLN A 38 28.90 4.97 35.38
CA GLN A 38 29.05 5.36 36.76
C GLN A 38 30.07 4.48 37.51
N ALA A 39 30.07 3.17 37.28
CA ALA A 39 31.01 2.24 37.92
C ALA A 39 32.45 2.48 37.49
N ALA A 40 32.65 2.72 36.15
CA ALA A 40 33.98 3.06 35.65
C ALA A 40 34.50 4.36 36.20
N VAL A 41 33.64 5.39 36.32
CA VAL A 41 34.02 6.67 36.95
C VAL A 41 34.32 6.49 38.45
N GLU A 42 33.52 5.76 39.18
CA GLU A 42 33.78 5.48 40.59
C GLU A 42 35.12 4.74 40.78
N ALA A 43 35.37 3.69 40.00
CA ALA A 43 36.63 2.95 40.04
C ALA A 43 37.84 3.89 39.74
N TYR A 44 37.69 4.71 38.68
CA TYR A 44 38.75 5.66 38.31
C TYR A 44 39.05 6.67 39.42
N VAL A 45 38.02 7.19 40.09
CA VAL A 45 38.16 8.08 41.24
C VAL A 45 38.91 7.41 42.38
N GLU A 46 38.52 6.15 42.74
CA GLU A 46 39.17 5.41 43.80
C GLU A 46 40.62 5.07 43.49
N GLU A 47 40.95 4.67 42.28
CA GLU A 47 42.28 4.20 41.91
C GLU A 47 43.23 5.33 41.55
N GLN A 48 42.76 6.34 40.85
CA GLN A 48 43.65 7.35 40.25
C GLN A 48 43.58 8.70 40.98
N ILE A 49 42.46 9.08 41.54
CA ILE A 49 42.26 10.41 42.11
C ILE A 49 42.43 10.40 43.63
N ARG A 50 41.81 9.48 44.35
CA ARG A 50 41.86 9.42 45.80
C ARG A 50 43.30 9.36 46.36
N PRO A 51 44.20 8.48 45.88
CA PRO A 51 45.58 8.41 46.39
C PRO A 51 46.35 9.72 46.21
N GLN A 52 46.06 10.49 45.18
CA GLN A 52 46.73 11.76 44.90
C GLN A 52 46.19 12.89 45.81
N ILE A 53 44.94 12.78 46.26
CA ILE A 53 44.35 13.76 47.21
C ILE A 53 44.77 13.46 48.64
N GLU A 54 44.85 12.17 49.02
CA GLU A 54 45.18 11.72 50.36
C GLU A 54 46.71 11.79 50.66
N GLY A 55 47.57 11.88 49.59
CA GLY A 55 48.98 12.07 49.69
C GLY A 55 49.39 13.56 49.67
N ASP A 56 50.65 13.83 49.29
CA ASP A 56 51.11 15.19 49.08
C ASP A 56 50.44 15.80 47.84
N PHE A 57 49.38 16.60 48.07
CA PHE A 57 48.63 17.21 46.97
C PHE A 57 49.54 18.11 46.15
N PRO A 58 49.64 17.89 44.81
CA PRO A 58 50.54 18.67 43.96
C PRO A 58 50.15 20.15 43.97
N LYS A 59 51.13 21.02 44.22
CA LYS A 59 50.92 22.49 44.25
C LYS A 59 50.43 23.06 42.92
N THR A 60 50.60 22.31 41.85
CA THR A 60 50.18 22.66 40.46
C THR A 60 48.74 22.21 40.12
N GLY A 61 48.03 21.60 41.11
CA GLY A 61 46.72 21.00 40.86
C GLY A 61 46.82 19.60 40.22
N LEU A 62 45.67 18.90 40.25
CA LEU A 62 45.53 17.59 39.68
C LEU A 62 45.10 17.67 38.22
N ASN A 63 45.85 17.07 37.31
CA ASN A 63 45.50 16.96 35.90
C ASN A 63 44.96 15.52 35.66
N VAL A 64 43.73 15.42 35.29
CA VAL A 64 43.04 14.12 35.10
C VAL A 64 42.63 14.04 33.65
N GLU A 65 43.06 12.99 32.95
CA GLU A 65 42.66 12.72 31.58
C GLU A 65 41.39 11.86 31.58
N ILE A 66 40.33 12.33 30.95
CA ILE A 66 39.11 11.58 30.73
C ILE A 66 39.27 10.76 29.45
N THR A 67 39.43 9.47 29.62
CA THR A 67 39.56 8.53 28.48
C THR A 67 38.24 7.92 28.07
N SER A 68 38.18 7.29 26.91
CA SER A 68 37.00 6.59 26.39
C SER A 68 36.54 5.45 27.30
N ASP A 69 37.42 4.94 28.19
CA ASP A 69 37.08 3.85 29.11
C ASP A 69 36.10 4.25 30.22
N LEU A 70 35.91 5.55 30.43
CA LEU A 70 34.96 6.09 31.40
C LEU A 70 33.54 6.24 30.83
N TYR A 71 33.37 6.00 29.53
CA TYR A 71 32.04 6.07 28.89
C TYR A 71 31.42 4.70 28.75
N ARG A 72 30.08 4.69 28.72
CA ARG A 72 29.33 3.45 28.42
C ARG A 72 29.74 2.96 27.04
N LYS A 73 30.18 1.71 27.00
CA LYS A 73 30.54 1.04 25.74
C LYS A 73 29.33 0.42 25.09
N ALA A 74 29.36 0.24 23.79
CA ALA A 74 28.41 -0.59 23.06
C ALA A 74 28.52 -2.03 23.56
N ALA A 75 27.40 -2.74 23.62
CA ALA A 75 27.36 -4.15 24.00
C ALA A 75 27.89 -5.04 22.86
N VAL A 76 27.69 -4.64 21.61
CA VAL A 76 28.15 -5.32 20.42
C VAL A 76 29.09 -4.39 19.62
N THR A 77 30.28 -4.85 19.34
CA THR A 77 31.30 -4.10 18.55
C THR A 77 31.40 -4.69 17.14
N GLN A 78 31.97 -3.93 16.21
CA GLN A 78 32.19 -4.36 14.82
C GLN A 78 33.02 -5.67 14.71
N ASP A 79 33.86 -5.98 15.72
CA ASP A 79 34.70 -7.18 15.75
C ASP A 79 33.95 -8.41 16.30
N ALA A 80 32.67 -8.29 16.67
CA ALA A 80 31.89 -9.40 17.18
C ALA A 80 31.81 -10.52 16.13
N GLN A 81 32.20 -11.73 16.52
CA GLN A 81 32.24 -12.89 15.64
C GLN A 81 30.87 -13.18 15.01
N GLU A 82 29.79 -13.00 15.76
CA GLU A 82 28.43 -13.19 15.29
C GLU A 82 28.08 -12.28 14.09
N LEU A 83 28.50 -11.00 14.13
CA LEU A 83 28.30 -10.08 13.00
C LEU A 83 29.10 -10.47 11.77
N GLN A 84 30.36 -10.93 11.96
CA GLN A 84 31.21 -11.38 10.87
C GLN A 84 30.63 -12.62 10.18
N GLU A 85 30.15 -13.60 10.95
CA GLU A 85 29.48 -14.79 10.43
C GLU A 85 28.18 -14.42 9.70
N LYS A 86 27.38 -13.51 10.26
CA LYS A 86 26.14 -13.02 9.66
C LYS A 86 26.40 -12.34 8.31
N VAL A 87 27.36 -11.42 8.23
CA VAL A 87 27.74 -10.74 6.97
C VAL A 87 28.20 -11.77 5.93
N THR A 88 29.04 -12.72 6.34
CA THR A 88 29.54 -13.77 5.42
C THR A 88 28.41 -14.59 4.85
N THR A 89 27.49 -15.04 5.70
CA THR A 89 26.33 -15.85 5.32
C THR A 89 25.39 -15.10 4.38
N LEU A 90 25.05 -13.85 4.72
CA LEU A 90 24.17 -13.02 3.90
C LEU A 90 24.79 -12.71 2.54
N ASN A 91 26.07 -12.35 2.50
CA ASN A 91 26.77 -12.09 1.23
C ASN A 91 26.91 -13.32 0.33
N ALA A 92 27.10 -14.50 0.90
CA ALA A 92 27.08 -15.74 0.13
C ALA A 92 25.71 -16.00 -0.50
N ALA A 93 24.63 -15.70 0.22
CA ALA A 93 23.27 -15.89 -0.27
C ALA A 93 22.88 -14.89 -1.38
N LEU A 94 23.48 -13.70 -1.44
CA LEU A 94 23.15 -12.66 -2.44
C LEU A 94 23.27 -13.19 -3.88
N GLN A 95 24.13 -14.18 -4.14
CA GLN A 95 24.29 -14.74 -5.49
C GLN A 95 23.01 -15.39 -6.01
N LYS A 96 22.18 -15.99 -5.13
CA LYS A 96 20.87 -16.55 -5.50
C LYS A 96 19.90 -15.47 -5.98
N TYR A 97 19.98 -14.28 -5.42
CA TYR A 97 19.05 -13.18 -5.68
C TYR A 97 19.57 -12.17 -6.72
N LYS A 98 20.77 -12.41 -7.28
CA LYS A 98 21.37 -11.51 -8.25
C LYS A 98 20.51 -11.39 -9.53
N GLY A 99 20.09 -10.16 -9.84
CA GLY A 99 19.27 -9.88 -11.01
C GLY A 99 17.76 -10.11 -10.81
N VAL A 100 17.32 -10.55 -9.63
CA VAL A 100 15.89 -10.64 -9.30
C VAL A 100 15.30 -9.24 -9.21
N SER A 101 14.18 -9.04 -9.89
CA SER A 101 13.37 -7.83 -9.77
C SER A 101 11.94 -8.16 -10.19
N VAL A 102 10.96 -7.39 -9.68
CA VAL A 102 9.58 -7.53 -10.11
C VAL A 102 9.09 -6.19 -10.65
N THR A 103 8.76 -6.15 -11.92
CA THR A 103 8.13 -4.99 -12.56
C THR A 103 6.63 -5.20 -12.57
N TYR A 104 5.94 -4.54 -11.66
CA TYR A 104 4.48 -4.50 -11.63
C TYR A 104 3.96 -3.60 -12.74
N THR A 105 2.98 -4.08 -13.48
CA THR A 105 2.32 -3.32 -14.55
C THR A 105 0.89 -2.94 -14.15
N PHE A 106 0.50 -1.72 -14.48
CA PHE A 106 -0.82 -1.15 -14.26
C PHE A 106 -1.29 -0.46 -15.53
N GLY A 107 -1.52 -1.24 -16.58
CA GLY A 107 -1.70 -0.72 -17.94
C GLY A 107 -0.37 -0.17 -18.48
N LYS A 108 -0.29 1.15 -18.73
CA LYS A 108 0.95 1.81 -19.19
C LYS A 108 1.89 2.24 -18.06
N GLU A 109 1.39 2.33 -16.83
CA GLU A 109 2.22 2.64 -15.68
C GLU A 109 2.92 1.40 -15.15
N THR A 110 4.10 1.58 -14.58
CA THR A 110 4.87 0.50 -13.96
C THR A 110 5.41 0.92 -12.60
N GLN A 111 5.59 -0.07 -11.73
CA GLN A 111 6.27 0.08 -10.44
C GLN A 111 7.30 -1.04 -10.33
N VAL A 112 8.56 -0.68 -10.18
CA VAL A 112 9.64 -1.66 -10.06
C VAL A 112 9.95 -1.90 -8.60
N LEU A 113 9.96 -3.17 -8.20
CA LEU A 113 10.63 -3.67 -7.02
C LEU A 113 12.01 -4.14 -7.48
N ASP A 114 13.02 -3.34 -7.21
CA ASP A 114 14.35 -3.58 -7.71
C ASP A 114 15.14 -4.61 -6.88
N ASN A 115 16.25 -5.04 -7.43
CA ASN A 115 17.14 -6.00 -6.81
C ASN A 115 17.71 -5.51 -5.48
N ALA A 116 18.07 -4.23 -5.37
CA ALA A 116 18.65 -3.68 -4.15
C ALA A 116 17.65 -3.75 -2.99
N THR A 117 16.41 -3.40 -3.24
CA THR A 117 15.32 -3.50 -2.25
C THR A 117 15.11 -4.96 -1.81
N ILE A 118 15.01 -5.91 -2.76
CA ILE A 118 14.86 -7.34 -2.44
C ILE A 118 16.04 -7.85 -1.62
N CYS A 119 17.25 -7.52 -2.01
CA CYS A 119 18.46 -7.93 -1.29
C CYS A 119 18.53 -7.33 0.12
N SER A 120 17.97 -6.15 0.36
CA SER A 120 17.91 -5.54 1.70
C SER A 120 16.97 -6.28 2.66
N TRP A 121 16.08 -7.13 2.16
CA TRP A 121 15.11 -7.91 2.94
C TRP A 121 15.63 -9.28 3.39
N LEU A 122 16.89 -9.64 3.07
CA LEU A 122 17.38 -10.96 3.44
C LEU A 122 17.66 -11.03 4.95
N VAL A 123 17.18 -12.10 5.56
CA VAL A 123 17.36 -12.44 6.97
C VAL A 123 17.83 -13.88 7.13
N ILE A 124 18.52 -14.15 8.23
CA ILE A 124 18.90 -15.51 8.62
C ILE A 124 17.81 -16.04 9.56
N SER A 125 17.18 -17.12 9.20
CA SER A 125 16.20 -17.85 10.02
C SER A 125 16.47 -19.34 9.92
N ASP A 126 16.48 -20.03 11.05
CA ASP A 126 16.69 -21.49 11.11
C ASP A 126 17.90 -21.98 10.27
N GLU A 127 19.04 -21.29 10.42
CA GLU A 127 20.31 -21.57 9.70
C GLU A 127 20.23 -21.38 8.17
N SER A 128 19.13 -20.81 7.65
CA SER A 128 18.96 -20.50 6.23
C SER A 128 18.72 -19.01 5.99
N VAL A 129 19.08 -18.56 4.78
CA VAL A 129 18.78 -17.20 4.35
C VAL A 129 17.45 -17.18 3.60
N SER A 130 16.54 -16.34 4.03
CA SER A 130 15.22 -16.15 3.43
C SER A 130 14.89 -14.66 3.32
N VAL A 131 13.82 -14.35 2.60
CA VAL A 131 13.27 -12.99 2.53
C VAL A 131 12.44 -12.72 3.78
N ASP A 132 12.65 -11.55 4.41
CA ASP A 132 11.78 -11.06 5.47
C ASP A 132 10.37 -10.81 4.94
N THR A 133 9.44 -11.66 5.32
CA THR A 133 8.05 -11.58 4.88
C THR A 133 7.34 -10.32 5.35
N ALA A 134 7.74 -9.73 6.49
CA ALA A 134 7.16 -8.48 6.98
C ALA A 134 7.52 -7.31 6.07
N GLN A 135 8.75 -7.25 5.57
CA GLN A 135 9.18 -6.24 4.59
C GLN A 135 8.42 -6.38 3.27
N ALA A 136 8.27 -7.62 2.78
CA ALA A 136 7.51 -7.91 1.57
C ALA A 136 6.02 -7.52 1.73
N GLN A 137 5.41 -7.83 2.88
CA GLN A 137 4.03 -7.44 3.20
C GLN A 137 3.84 -5.92 3.22
N GLU A 138 4.76 -5.18 3.84
CA GLU A 138 4.66 -3.71 3.89
C GLU A 138 4.82 -3.10 2.49
N TYR A 139 5.70 -3.64 1.65
CA TYR A 139 5.80 -3.24 0.25
C TYR A 139 4.48 -3.45 -0.51
N ILE A 140 3.87 -4.64 -0.38
CA ILE A 140 2.59 -4.97 -1.03
C ILE A 140 1.46 -4.07 -0.52
N LYS A 141 1.41 -3.78 0.77
CA LYS A 141 0.44 -2.85 1.37
C LYS A 141 0.58 -1.43 0.78
N ASN A 142 1.82 -0.96 0.60
CA ASN A 142 2.09 0.33 -0.03
C ASN A 142 1.70 0.32 -1.51
N LEU A 143 1.97 -0.77 -2.23
CA LEU A 143 1.52 -0.99 -3.60
C LEU A 143 -0.01 -0.95 -3.71
N ALA A 144 -0.71 -1.69 -2.84
CA ALA A 144 -2.17 -1.69 -2.76
C ALA A 144 -2.72 -0.31 -2.40
N THR A 145 -2.07 0.39 -1.47
CA THR A 145 -2.46 1.76 -1.10
C THR A 145 -2.36 2.72 -2.26
N LYS A 146 -1.36 2.59 -3.10
CA LYS A 146 -1.16 3.46 -4.27
C LYS A 146 -2.12 3.13 -5.42
N TYR A 147 -2.36 1.85 -5.68
CA TYR A 147 -2.98 1.41 -6.92
C TYR A 147 -4.39 0.82 -6.81
N ASN A 148 -4.91 0.56 -5.61
CA ASN A 148 -6.32 0.18 -5.47
C ASN A 148 -7.23 1.33 -5.82
N THR A 149 -8.30 1.05 -6.55
CA THR A 149 -9.28 2.05 -7.01
C THR A 149 -10.69 1.78 -6.48
N ILE A 150 -11.06 0.54 -6.22
CA ILE A 150 -12.33 0.15 -5.60
C ILE A 150 -12.42 0.60 -4.13
N TYR A 151 -13.61 0.90 -3.64
CA TYR A 151 -13.93 1.35 -2.26
C TYR A 151 -13.26 2.66 -1.85
N ARG A 152 -12.98 3.52 -2.83
CA ARG A 152 -12.41 4.85 -2.60
C ARG A 152 -13.25 5.91 -3.27
N PRO A 153 -13.32 7.13 -2.73
CA PRO A 153 -13.91 8.26 -3.44
C PRO A 153 -13.27 8.41 -4.82
N ARG A 154 -14.10 8.63 -5.84
CA ARG A 154 -13.68 8.75 -7.23
C ARG A 154 -13.91 10.17 -7.72
N SER A 155 -12.87 10.85 -8.14
CA SER A 155 -13.01 12.10 -8.89
C SER A 155 -13.51 11.79 -10.30
N PHE A 156 -14.55 12.47 -10.74
CA PHE A 156 -15.16 12.26 -12.04
C PHE A 156 -15.58 13.60 -12.64
N THR A 157 -15.33 13.78 -13.92
CA THR A 157 -15.84 14.93 -14.67
C THR A 157 -17.03 14.47 -15.50
N THR A 158 -18.19 15.01 -15.23
CA THR A 158 -19.45 14.66 -15.93
C THR A 158 -19.42 15.08 -17.38
N THR A 159 -20.32 14.51 -18.20
CA THR A 159 -20.54 14.94 -19.60
C THR A 159 -20.85 16.43 -19.70
N GLY A 160 -21.52 17.00 -18.69
CA GLY A 160 -21.77 18.45 -18.59
C GLY A 160 -20.55 19.29 -18.22
N GLY A 161 -19.39 18.68 -17.93
CA GLY A 161 -18.16 19.37 -17.56
C GLY A 161 -18.03 19.70 -16.06
N GLU A 162 -18.96 19.23 -15.22
CA GLU A 162 -18.89 19.42 -13.79
C GLU A 162 -17.93 18.40 -13.14
N ALA A 163 -17.04 18.86 -12.27
CA ALA A 163 -16.17 18.00 -11.48
C ALA A 163 -16.88 17.58 -10.19
N ILE A 164 -17.10 16.30 -10.02
CA ILE A 164 -17.78 15.73 -8.86
C ILE A 164 -16.91 14.67 -8.17
N THR A 165 -17.25 14.34 -6.92
CA THR A 165 -16.71 13.20 -6.20
C THR A 165 -17.79 12.16 -6.01
N ILE A 166 -17.54 10.92 -6.48
CA ILE A 166 -18.43 9.79 -6.29
C ILE A 166 -17.92 9.03 -5.05
N GLU A 167 -18.72 9.06 -3.96
CA GLU A 167 -18.35 8.44 -2.67
C GLU A 167 -18.57 6.91 -2.68
N GLY A 168 -19.71 6.44 -3.19
CA GLY A 168 -20.01 5.02 -3.32
C GLY A 168 -19.30 4.43 -4.54
N ASN A 169 -18.22 3.67 -4.35
CA ASN A 169 -17.46 3.08 -5.44
C ASN A 169 -17.19 1.60 -5.18
N GLU A 170 -17.92 0.71 -5.85
CA GLU A 170 -17.72 -0.73 -5.84
C GLU A 170 -17.14 -1.27 -7.18
N TYR A 171 -16.66 -0.39 -8.03
CA TYR A 171 -15.97 -0.73 -9.25
C TYR A 171 -14.47 -0.44 -9.14
N GLY A 172 -13.64 -1.31 -9.69
CA GLY A 172 -12.21 -1.07 -9.82
C GLY A 172 -11.35 -2.26 -9.44
N TYR A 173 -10.10 -1.97 -9.09
CA TYR A 173 -9.08 -2.95 -8.77
C TYR A 173 -8.79 -2.99 -7.28
N ARG A 174 -8.58 -4.20 -6.77
CA ARG A 174 -8.10 -4.45 -5.41
C ARG A 174 -7.05 -5.54 -5.43
N VAL A 175 -5.85 -5.21 -4.99
CA VAL A 175 -4.77 -6.18 -4.80
C VAL A 175 -5.18 -7.18 -3.73
N ASP A 176 -5.02 -8.45 -4.02
CA ASP A 176 -5.06 -9.54 -3.05
C ASP A 176 -3.71 -9.59 -2.35
N GLN A 177 -3.60 -8.99 -1.17
CA GLN A 177 -2.32 -8.84 -0.49
C GLN A 177 -1.72 -10.19 -0.05
N GLU A 178 -2.55 -11.17 0.29
CA GLU A 178 -2.11 -12.52 0.70
C GLU A 178 -1.67 -13.33 -0.52
N GLY A 179 -2.49 -13.35 -1.56
CA GLY A 179 -2.15 -13.99 -2.83
C GLY A 179 -0.92 -13.36 -3.48
N GLU A 180 -0.79 -12.03 -3.41
CA GLU A 180 0.37 -11.30 -3.94
C GLU A 180 1.65 -11.61 -3.15
N LEU A 181 1.57 -11.72 -1.82
CA LEU A 181 2.73 -12.13 -1.01
C LEU A 181 3.23 -13.51 -1.43
N THR A 182 2.32 -14.46 -1.58
CA THR A 182 2.65 -15.83 -2.02
C THR A 182 3.33 -15.80 -3.39
N GLN A 183 2.79 -15.04 -4.34
CA GLN A 183 3.33 -14.93 -5.68
C GLN A 183 4.68 -14.18 -5.69
N LEU A 184 4.81 -13.09 -4.92
CA LEU A 184 6.06 -12.34 -4.83
C LEU A 184 7.20 -13.18 -4.29
N LEU A 185 6.96 -13.95 -3.22
CA LEU A 185 7.99 -14.83 -2.66
C LEU A 185 8.39 -15.93 -3.65
N ALA A 186 7.44 -16.46 -4.43
CA ALA A 186 7.72 -17.42 -5.48
C ALA A 186 8.54 -16.81 -6.63
N ASP A 187 8.24 -15.58 -7.04
CA ASP A 187 9.00 -14.85 -8.07
C ASP A 187 10.44 -14.60 -7.61
N ILE A 188 10.63 -14.20 -6.34
CA ILE A 188 11.95 -13.99 -5.76
C ILE A 188 12.73 -15.30 -5.69
N ASP A 189 12.09 -16.39 -5.28
CA ASP A 189 12.74 -17.71 -5.20
C ASP A 189 13.12 -18.24 -6.59
N GLY A 190 12.37 -17.88 -7.61
CA GLY A 190 12.66 -18.19 -9.02
C GLY A 190 13.95 -17.57 -9.57
N GLY A 191 14.51 -16.56 -8.91
CA GLY A 191 15.86 -16.05 -9.18
C GLY A 191 15.99 -15.21 -10.46
N ALA A 192 14.88 -14.73 -11.06
CA ALA A 192 14.88 -14.00 -12.33
C ALA A 192 14.09 -12.68 -12.25
N ALA A 193 14.30 -11.80 -13.25
CA ALA A 193 13.47 -10.64 -13.41
C ALA A 193 12.09 -11.04 -13.98
N VAL A 194 11.01 -10.54 -13.36
CA VAL A 194 9.62 -10.83 -13.73
C VAL A 194 8.90 -9.52 -14.05
N THR A 195 8.03 -9.56 -15.06
CA THR A 195 7.11 -8.45 -15.37
C THR A 195 5.69 -8.99 -15.40
N ARG A 196 4.81 -8.46 -14.54
CA ARG A 196 3.43 -8.92 -14.42
C ARG A 196 2.52 -7.89 -13.76
N GLU A 197 1.22 -8.09 -13.81
CA GLU A 197 0.29 -7.41 -12.92
C GLU A 197 0.34 -8.02 -11.51
N PRO A 198 -0.06 -7.27 -10.45
CA PRO A 198 -0.30 -7.86 -9.14
C PRO A 198 -1.42 -8.90 -9.18
N VAL A 199 -1.45 -9.78 -8.18
CA VAL A 199 -2.61 -10.63 -7.93
C VAL A 199 -3.75 -9.77 -7.41
N TYR A 200 -4.94 -9.90 -8.04
CA TYR A 200 -6.11 -9.11 -7.69
C TYR A 200 -7.21 -9.95 -7.06
N SER A 201 -7.82 -9.46 -6.00
CA SER A 201 -9.09 -9.97 -5.46
C SER A 201 -10.31 -9.37 -6.17
N LYS A 202 -10.15 -8.21 -6.79
CA LYS A 202 -11.13 -7.56 -7.68
C LYS A 202 -10.40 -6.89 -8.83
N SER A 203 -10.98 -6.99 -10.03
CA SER A 203 -10.46 -6.34 -11.23
C SER A 203 -11.55 -5.58 -11.97
N GLY A 204 -11.19 -4.45 -12.57
CA GLY A 204 -12.04 -3.69 -13.47
C GLY A 204 -11.91 -4.17 -14.92
N TYR A 205 -12.57 -3.48 -15.84
CA TYR A 205 -12.56 -3.79 -17.27
C TYR A 205 -11.25 -3.41 -17.96
N SER A 206 -10.70 -2.29 -17.58
CA SER A 206 -9.43 -1.79 -18.13
C SER A 206 -8.67 -0.99 -17.08
N ARG A 207 -7.39 -0.73 -17.35
CA ARG A 207 -6.53 -0.01 -16.43
C ARG A 207 -5.46 0.81 -17.13
N ASN A 208 -5.22 2.03 -16.59
CA ASN A 208 -4.05 2.83 -16.91
C ASN A 208 -3.63 3.60 -15.63
N GLY A 209 -2.72 3.00 -14.85
CA GLY A 209 -2.41 3.49 -13.51
C GLY A 209 -3.62 3.39 -12.57
N THR A 210 -4.10 4.51 -12.07
CA THR A 210 -5.32 4.63 -11.26
C THR A 210 -6.58 4.93 -12.07
N ASP A 211 -6.45 5.22 -13.37
CA ASP A 211 -7.59 5.30 -14.29
C ASP A 211 -8.03 3.88 -14.66
N ASP A 212 -9.12 3.43 -14.09
CA ASP A 212 -9.71 2.10 -14.30
C ASP A 212 -10.96 2.12 -15.20
N LEU A 213 -11.39 3.28 -15.68
CA LEU A 213 -12.44 3.45 -16.67
C LEU A 213 -11.89 3.49 -18.11
N ASN A 214 -10.74 4.10 -18.28
CA ASN A 214 -10.06 4.27 -19.58
C ASN A 214 -11.03 4.75 -20.68
N GLY A 215 -11.89 5.71 -20.34
CA GLY A 215 -12.91 6.26 -21.22
C GLY A 215 -14.04 5.30 -21.65
N SER A 216 -14.27 4.19 -20.95
CA SER A 216 -15.31 3.21 -21.25
C SER A 216 -16.24 3.02 -20.05
N TYR A 217 -17.38 3.70 -20.06
CA TYR A 217 -18.33 3.70 -18.97
C TYR A 217 -19.73 4.13 -19.42
N ILE A 218 -20.71 3.88 -18.58
CA ILE A 218 -22.06 4.46 -18.69
C ILE A 218 -22.16 5.54 -17.61
N GLU A 219 -22.45 6.76 -18.01
CA GLU A 219 -22.81 7.86 -17.12
C GLU A 219 -24.33 7.98 -17.07
N VAL A 220 -24.88 8.09 -15.86
CA VAL A 220 -26.31 8.32 -15.63
C VAL A 220 -26.49 9.52 -14.75
N SER A 221 -27.12 10.56 -15.28
CA SER A 221 -27.54 11.72 -14.50
C SER A 221 -28.98 11.53 -14.00
N LEU A 222 -29.12 11.29 -12.71
CA LEU A 222 -30.46 11.18 -12.09
C LEU A 222 -31.20 12.52 -12.05
N GLU A 223 -30.50 13.63 -12.15
CA GLU A 223 -31.10 14.98 -12.20
C GLU A 223 -31.61 15.31 -13.59
N GLN A 224 -30.82 14.99 -14.62
CA GLN A 224 -31.20 15.23 -16.01
C GLN A 224 -32.08 14.10 -16.57
N GLN A 225 -32.17 12.95 -15.87
CA GLN A 225 -32.86 11.75 -16.33
C GLN A 225 -32.33 11.30 -17.70
N HIS A 226 -31.01 11.29 -17.84
CA HIS A 226 -30.30 11.01 -19.09
C HIS A 226 -29.13 10.10 -18.87
N LEU A 227 -28.83 9.26 -19.86
CA LEU A 227 -27.74 8.28 -19.90
C LEU A 227 -26.86 8.53 -21.12
N TRP A 228 -25.54 8.48 -20.90
CA TRP A 228 -24.52 8.48 -21.95
C TRP A 228 -23.67 7.20 -21.84
N LEU A 229 -23.43 6.55 -22.98
CA LEU A 229 -22.51 5.42 -23.08
C LEU A 229 -21.25 5.85 -23.83
N TYR A 230 -20.12 5.74 -23.15
CA TYR A 230 -18.80 5.97 -23.71
C TYR A 230 -18.05 4.68 -23.93
N LYS A 231 -17.26 4.62 -25.00
CA LYS A 231 -16.29 3.56 -25.27
C LYS A 231 -14.99 4.16 -25.81
N ASN A 232 -13.87 3.91 -25.12
CA ASN A 232 -12.56 4.46 -25.46
C ASN A 232 -12.58 5.99 -25.63
N GLY A 233 -13.31 6.70 -24.80
CA GLY A 233 -13.46 8.16 -24.82
C GLY A 233 -14.44 8.69 -25.85
N ALA A 234 -15.03 7.86 -26.69
CA ALA A 234 -16.02 8.28 -27.69
C ALA A 234 -17.43 7.99 -27.22
N LEU A 235 -18.35 8.96 -27.39
CA LEU A 235 -19.77 8.76 -27.16
C LEU A 235 -20.32 7.77 -28.21
N VAL A 236 -20.89 6.67 -27.73
CA VAL A 236 -21.50 5.63 -28.56
C VAL A 236 -22.99 5.87 -28.75
N THR A 237 -23.68 6.19 -27.68
CA THR A 237 -25.13 6.47 -27.68
C THR A 237 -25.50 7.24 -26.41
N GLU A 238 -26.63 7.92 -26.49
CA GLU A 238 -27.25 8.58 -25.35
C GLU A 238 -28.77 8.42 -25.43
N THR A 239 -29.46 8.49 -24.31
CA THR A 239 -30.93 8.35 -24.25
C THR A 239 -31.49 8.92 -22.97
N ASP A 240 -32.72 9.42 -23.03
CA ASP A 240 -33.50 9.70 -21.84
C ASP A 240 -33.85 8.41 -21.10
N ILE A 241 -33.94 8.50 -19.77
CA ILE A 241 -34.24 7.38 -18.87
C ILE A 241 -35.38 7.72 -17.93
N VAL A 242 -35.82 6.74 -17.17
CA VAL A 242 -36.65 6.90 -15.98
C VAL A 242 -36.00 6.14 -14.84
N SER A 243 -35.51 6.84 -13.86
CA SER A 243 -34.89 6.27 -12.65
C SER A 243 -35.95 5.88 -11.60
N GLY A 244 -35.47 5.41 -10.44
CA GLY A 244 -36.31 5.07 -9.30
C GLY A 244 -37.16 6.25 -8.78
N LEU A 245 -38.37 5.94 -8.31
CA LEU A 245 -39.29 6.91 -7.71
C LEU A 245 -38.67 7.51 -6.44
N PRO A 246 -38.56 8.84 -6.31
CA PRO A 246 -38.03 9.47 -5.11
C PRO A 246 -38.95 9.27 -3.89
N GLY A 247 -38.35 9.05 -2.73
CA GLY A 247 -39.06 8.68 -1.51
C GLY A 247 -39.52 7.22 -1.54
N GLU A 248 -39.93 6.64 -0.48
CA GLU A 248 -40.41 5.25 -0.36
C GLU A 248 -39.33 4.16 -0.55
N GLY A 249 -38.02 4.51 -0.53
CA GLY A 249 -36.93 3.51 -0.66
C GLY A 249 -36.79 2.90 -2.05
N ARG A 250 -37.25 3.60 -3.10
CA ARG A 250 -37.18 3.15 -4.51
C ARG A 250 -36.18 3.94 -5.33
N GLU A 251 -35.38 4.80 -4.70
CA GLU A 251 -34.39 5.61 -5.39
C GLU A 251 -33.33 4.74 -6.05
N THR A 252 -32.86 5.16 -7.21
CA THR A 252 -31.66 4.58 -7.82
C THR A 252 -30.43 4.94 -7.01
N TYR A 253 -29.64 3.93 -6.64
CA TYR A 253 -28.42 4.13 -5.86
C TYR A 253 -27.37 4.91 -6.63
N ARG A 254 -26.81 5.94 -5.97
CA ARG A 254 -25.70 6.74 -6.51
C ARG A 254 -24.38 6.04 -6.21
N GLY A 255 -23.45 6.08 -7.16
CA GLY A 255 -22.14 5.45 -6.99
C GLY A 255 -21.51 5.05 -8.32
N ALA A 256 -20.38 4.34 -8.24
CA ALA A 256 -19.74 3.71 -9.38
C ALA A 256 -19.81 2.18 -9.22
N TRP A 257 -20.51 1.53 -10.12
CA TRP A 257 -20.90 0.13 -10.02
C TRP A 257 -20.45 -0.66 -11.24
N PRO A 258 -20.02 -1.92 -11.09
CA PRO A 258 -19.84 -2.82 -12.23
C PRO A 258 -21.21 -3.27 -12.77
N ILE A 259 -21.33 -3.45 -14.07
CA ILE A 259 -22.41 -4.29 -14.61
C ILE A 259 -22.06 -5.74 -14.30
N ALA A 260 -22.87 -6.38 -13.46
CA ALA A 260 -22.57 -7.72 -12.95
C ALA A 260 -22.65 -8.79 -14.03
N TYR A 261 -23.69 -8.71 -14.88
CA TYR A 261 -23.89 -9.58 -16.05
C TYR A 261 -24.87 -8.96 -17.04
N LYS A 262 -25.11 -9.65 -18.15
CA LYS A 262 -26.13 -9.29 -19.15
C LYS A 262 -27.01 -10.49 -19.39
N ALA A 263 -28.32 -10.26 -19.46
CA ALA A 263 -29.30 -11.29 -19.80
C ALA A 263 -30.31 -10.77 -20.85
N SER A 264 -30.79 -11.68 -21.71
CA SER A 264 -31.78 -11.39 -22.73
C SER A 264 -32.45 -12.70 -23.21
N PRO A 265 -33.79 -12.87 -23.06
CA PRO A 265 -34.70 -12.07 -22.25
C PRO A 265 -34.48 -12.33 -20.74
N PHE A 266 -35.06 -11.48 -19.88
CA PHE A 266 -35.04 -11.66 -18.45
C PHE A 266 -36.42 -11.29 -17.83
N THR A 267 -36.85 -12.01 -16.81
CA THR A 267 -38.07 -11.67 -16.07
C THR A 267 -37.71 -10.96 -14.77
N LEU A 268 -38.12 -9.72 -14.67
CA LEU A 268 -38.06 -8.93 -13.44
C LEU A 268 -39.25 -9.29 -12.58
N SER A 269 -39.03 -9.77 -11.36
CA SER A 269 -40.06 -10.11 -10.42
C SER A 269 -39.85 -9.53 -9.04
N SER A 270 -40.93 -9.22 -8.33
CA SER A 270 -40.89 -8.78 -6.95
C SER A 270 -42.16 -9.19 -6.22
N ASP A 271 -42.01 -10.01 -5.19
CA ASP A 271 -43.10 -10.36 -4.30
C ASP A 271 -43.57 -9.15 -3.47
N VAL A 272 -42.65 -8.24 -3.14
CA VAL A 272 -42.95 -7.06 -2.34
C VAL A 272 -43.83 -6.08 -3.11
N TYR A 273 -43.58 -5.88 -4.40
CA TYR A 273 -44.32 -4.96 -5.25
C TYR A 273 -45.32 -5.63 -6.17
N GLY A 274 -45.38 -6.95 -6.14
CA GLY A 274 -46.40 -7.72 -6.84
C GLY A 274 -46.36 -7.64 -8.37
N TYR A 275 -45.14 -7.69 -8.96
CA TYR A 275 -44.99 -7.67 -10.41
C TYR A 275 -44.13 -8.84 -10.92
N ASP A 276 -44.45 -9.21 -12.16
CA ASP A 276 -43.72 -10.19 -12.97
C ASP A 276 -43.70 -9.65 -14.41
N THR A 277 -42.55 -9.13 -14.85
CA THR A 277 -42.46 -8.42 -16.13
C THR A 277 -41.22 -8.86 -16.89
N THR A 278 -41.44 -9.33 -18.13
CA THR A 278 -40.33 -9.72 -19.00
C THR A 278 -39.77 -8.52 -19.75
N VAL A 279 -38.45 -8.35 -19.69
CA VAL A 279 -37.70 -7.35 -20.43
C VAL A 279 -36.80 -8.03 -21.48
N THR A 280 -36.49 -7.29 -22.55
CA THR A 280 -35.62 -7.81 -23.61
C THR A 280 -34.18 -7.85 -23.15
N TYR A 281 -33.74 -6.82 -22.40
CA TYR A 281 -32.37 -6.67 -21.92
C TYR A 281 -32.34 -6.37 -20.44
N TRP A 282 -31.44 -7.02 -19.73
CA TRP A 282 -31.21 -6.82 -18.31
C TRP A 282 -29.71 -6.72 -18.00
N MET A 283 -29.31 -5.65 -17.31
CA MET A 283 -27.92 -5.38 -16.92
C MET A 283 -27.90 -4.88 -15.46
N PRO A 284 -27.88 -5.78 -14.46
CA PRO A 284 -27.84 -5.39 -13.06
C PRO A 284 -26.48 -4.79 -12.67
N PHE A 285 -26.51 -3.79 -11.78
CA PHE A 285 -25.31 -3.13 -11.29
C PHE A 285 -25.19 -3.11 -9.74
N VAL A 286 -26.29 -2.94 -9.00
CA VAL A 286 -26.24 -2.92 -7.53
C VAL A 286 -27.58 -3.34 -6.91
N TYR A 287 -27.54 -4.21 -5.91
CA TYR A 287 -28.68 -4.62 -5.06
C TYR A 287 -29.99 -4.89 -5.82
N GLY A 288 -29.91 -5.54 -6.97
CA GLY A 288 -31.07 -5.83 -7.79
C GLY A 288 -31.54 -4.68 -8.67
N GLN A 289 -30.90 -3.51 -8.63
CA GLN A 289 -31.11 -2.43 -9.58
C GLN A 289 -30.27 -2.66 -10.84
N GLY A 290 -30.81 -2.29 -12.01
CA GLY A 290 -30.14 -2.49 -13.29
C GLY A 290 -30.70 -1.63 -14.41
N LEU A 291 -30.04 -1.69 -15.55
CA LEU A 291 -30.50 -1.09 -16.79
C LEU A 291 -31.34 -2.11 -17.57
N HIS A 292 -32.51 -1.71 -18.05
CA HIS A 292 -33.41 -2.51 -18.86
C HIS A 292 -34.31 -1.68 -19.78
N ASP A 293 -34.85 -2.29 -20.79
CA ASP A 293 -35.92 -1.70 -21.60
C ASP A 293 -37.27 -1.70 -20.84
N ALA A 294 -38.09 -0.74 -21.13
CA ALA A 294 -39.37 -0.52 -20.46
C ALA A 294 -40.50 -0.26 -21.47
N SER A 295 -40.98 -1.33 -22.11
CA SER A 295 -42.02 -1.25 -23.16
C SER A 295 -43.35 -0.70 -22.67
N TRP A 296 -43.60 -0.74 -21.36
CA TRP A 296 -44.80 -0.17 -20.72
C TRP A 296 -44.68 1.34 -20.46
N GLN A 297 -43.47 1.90 -20.57
CA GLN A 297 -43.26 3.31 -20.32
C GLN A 297 -43.50 4.13 -21.57
N THR A 298 -44.33 5.16 -21.47
CA THR A 298 -44.73 5.99 -22.62
C THR A 298 -43.94 7.29 -22.76
N SER A 299 -43.21 7.67 -21.72
CA SER A 299 -42.36 8.88 -21.70
C SER A 299 -41.12 8.66 -20.85
N PHE A 300 -40.01 9.22 -21.30
CA PHE A 300 -38.71 9.18 -20.62
C PHE A 300 -38.21 10.60 -20.42
N GLY A 301 -37.25 10.76 -19.51
CA GLY A 301 -36.65 12.04 -19.21
C GLY A 301 -37.48 12.98 -18.34
N GLY A 302 -36.94 14.17 -18.04
CA GLY A 302 -37.57 15.23 -17.28
C GLY A 302 -38.12 14.78 -15.93
N ASP A 303 -39.32 15.20 -15.60
CA ASP A 303 -39.95 14.92 -14.29
C ASP A 303 -40.75 13.59 -14.26
N THR A 304 -40.68 12.77 -15.29
CA THR A 304 -41.43 11.50 -15.40
C THR A 304 -41.15 10.60 -14.18
N TYR A 305 -39.89 10.51 -13.72
CA TYR A 305 -39.51 9.68 -12.59
C TYR A 305 -40.18 10.05 -11.26
N LYS A 306 -40.64 11.31 -11.10
CA LYS A 306 -41.30 11.82 -9.87
C LYS A 306 -42.68 11.23 -9.65
N THR A 307 -43.33 10.74 -10.71
CA THR A 307 -44.70 10.19 -10.65
C THR A 307 -44.82 8.81 -11.23
N LYS A 308 -43.93 8.42 -12.14
CA LYS A 308 -43.90 7.12 -12.82
C LYS A 308 -42.53 6.47 -12.74
N GLY A 309 -41.75 6.79 -11.68
CA GLY A 309 -40.45 6.22 -11.44
C GLY A 309 -40.50 4.71 -11.20
N SER A 310 -39.40 4.05 -11.46
CA SER A 310 -39.22 2.61 -11.26
C SER A 310 -39.06 2.24 -9.78
N HIS A 311 -38.81 0.98 -9.49
CA HIS A 311 -38.43 0.47 -8.16
C HIS A 311 -36.90 0.50 -7.94
N GLY A 312 -36.21 1.45 -8.60
CA GLY A 312 -34.77 1.68 -8.43
C GLY A 312 -33.92 1.45 -9.69
N CYS A 313 -34.48 0.85 -10.71
CA CYS A 313 -33.77 0.63 -11.99
C CYS A 313 -33.70 1.88 -12.84
#